data_dbea8c1a6147f4a0901ebb4d9fcbd1f6
#
_entry.id   dbea8c1a6147f4a0901ebb4d9fcbd1f6
#
_cell.length_a   1.000
_cell.length_b   1.000
_cell.length_c   1.000
_cell.angle_alpha   90.00
_cell.angle_beta   90.00
_cell.angle_gamma   90.00
#
_symmetry.space_group_name_H-M   'P 1'
#
loop_
_entity.id
_entity.type
_entity.pdbx_description
1 polymer ?
#
loop_
_entity_poly.entity_id
_entity_poly.type
_entity_poly.pdbx_seq_one_letter_code
_entity_poly.pdbx_strand_id
1 'polypeptide(L)'
;MEFGTEHIIKTNNDSGISILSDTYSEITGYETGTEEDLAILYARRESNFSVAEETNVASTGEIVTTAGYNHSAAVSYAQQYCGSDYFTSGMNVSRYNPSFYYYAGADCCNFVSQCLVAGGKSMSDSWWATTTGSTVPLADTDYSKSGISWRYVPSFDSYWQSKGYAKIRITSTSQAGAGNPIFWLKSDGYSTNHVMLIVGASNAENIVFVNAHNSDCKGYPYRLSDWVMYTFWF
;
A
#
# COMPACT_ATOMS: atom_id res chain seq x y z
N MET A 1 18.43 5.49 -15.21
CA MET A 1 17.28 6.39 -15.01
C MET A 1 17.15 6.59 -13.51
N GLU A 2 17.57 7.75 -13.06
CA GLU A 2 17.43 8.12 -11.65
C GLU A 2 15.95 8.35 -11.35
N PHE A 3 15.42 7.60 -10.42
CA PHE A 3 14.11 7.86 -9.85
C PHE A 3 14.32 8.85 -8.70
N GLY A 4 14.27 10.14 -9.03
CA GLY A 4 14.26 11.20 -8.05
C GLY A 4 12.94 11.15 -7.29
N THR A 5 12.96 10.63 -6.09
CA THR A 5 11.83 10.62 -5.16
C THR A 5 12.18 11.54 -3.98
N GLU A 6 12.28 12.82 -4.23
CA GLU A 6 12.26 13.79 -3.14
C GLU A 6 10.84 14.35 -3.03
N HIS A 7 10.04 13.74 -2.16
CA HIS A 7 8.79 14.33 -1.71
C HIS A 7 9.10 15.28 -0.57
N ILE A 8 9.18 16.56 -0.86
CA ILE A 8 9.40 17.59 0.16
C ILE A 8 8.03 18.07 0.65
N ILE A 9 7.71 17.76 1.90
CA ILE A 9 6.61 18.44 2.59
C ILE A 9 7.15 19.77 3.07
N LYS A 10 6.68 20.86 2.50
CA LYS A 10 6.92 22.20 3.06
C LYS A 10 5.69 22.64 3.83
N THR A 11 5.88 22.91 5.11
CA THR A 11 4.92 23.71 5.87
C THR A 11 5.12 25.16 5.51
N ASN A 12 4.12 25.79 4.90
CA ASN A 12 4.09 27.24 4.80
C ASN A 12 3.60 27.82 6.13
N ASN A 13 4.14 28.97 6.52
CA ASN A 13 3.76 29.70 7.74
C ASN A 13 2.27 30.14 7.78
N ASP A 14 1.50 29.84 6.75
CA ASP A 14 0.08 30.14 6.60
C ASP A 14 -0.77 28.85 6.62
N SER A 15 -0.54 27.98 7.62
CA SER A 15 -1.43 26.87 8.01
C SER A 15 -1.80 25.83 6.93
N GLY A 16 -0.98 25.61 5.92
CA GLY A 16 -1.20 24.57 4.91
C GLY A 16 0.00 23.67 4.70
N ILE A 17 -0.22 22.34 4.57
CA ILE A 17 0.78 21.40 4.08
C ILE A 17 0.67 21.36 2.56
N SER A 18 1.68 21.86 1.86
CA SER A 18 1.82 21.63 0.43
C SER A 18 2.81 20.51 0.19
N ILE A 19 2.39 19.48 -0.54
CA ILE A 19 3.29 18.43 -1.04
C ILE A 19 3.95 18.99 -2.29
N LEU A 20 5.24 19.28 -2.19
CA LEU A 20 6.03 19.77 -3.32
C LEU A 20 6.94 18.66 -3.84
N SER A 21 6.47 17.90 -4.82
CA SER A 21 7.33 17.36 -5.84
C SER A 21 6.66 17.63 -7.19
N ASP A 22 7.41 18.03 -8.18
CA ASP A 22 6.91 18.31 -9.53
C ASP A 22 6.21 17.09 -10.14
N THR A 23 6.56 15.89 -9.68
CA THR A 23 5.93 14.63 -10.10
C THR A 23 4.67 14.30 -9.31
N TYR A 24 4.53 14.81 -8.09
CA TYR A 24 3.40 14.48 -7.22
C TYR A 24 2.24 15.44 -7.39
N SER A 25 2.50 16.72 -7.62
CA SER A 25 1.47 17.73 -7.93
C SER A 25 0.80 17.48 -9.28
N GLU A 26 1.54 16.97 -10.29
CA GLU A 26 0.96 16.56 -11.58
C GLU A 26 0.08 15.31 -11.47
N ILE A 27 0.33 14.45 -10.46
CA ILE A 27 -0.38 13.17 -10.29
C ILE A 27 -1.52 13.30 -9.30
N THR A 28 -1.42 14.15 -8.29
CA THR A 28 -2.36 14.13 -7.16
C THR A 28 -3.51 15.10 -7.26
N GLY A 29 -3.37 16.19 -7.97
CA GLY A 29 -4.36 17.28 -7.86
C GLY A 29 -4.59 17.75 -6.41
N TYR A 30 -3.78 17.30 -5.47
CA TYR A 30 -3.85 17.64 -4.05
C TYR A 30 -3.20 19.00 -3.85
N GLU A 31 -3.91 20.03 -4.24
CA GLU A 31 -3.63 21.36 -3.75
C GLU A 31 -4.19 21.46 -2.34
N THR A 32 -3.29 21.44 -1.36
CA THR A 32 -3.51 21.96 -0.01
C THR A 32 -4.66 21.37 0.80
N GLY A 33 -4.46 20.19 1.40
CA GLY A 33 -5.14 19.91 2.67
C GLY A 33 -4.43 20.63 3.81
N THR A 34 -5.15 21.23 4.73
CA THR A 34 -4.58 21.80 5.94
C THR A 34 -4.11 20.68 6.89
N GLU A 35 -3.17 20.95 7.80
CA GLU A 35 -2.82 20.00 8.89
C GLU A 35 -4.07 19.55 9.64
N GLU A 36 -5.06 20.42 9.75
CA GLU A 36 -6.34 20.14 10.40
C GLU A 36 -7.19 19.16 9.58
N ASP A 37 -7.20 19.27 8.26
CA ASP A 37 -7.90 18.31 7.37
C ASP A 37 -7.26 16.92 7.46
N LEU A 38 -5.93 16.84 7.49
CA LEU A 38 -5.22 15.59 7.69
C LEU A 38 -5.46 15.01 9.09
N ALA A 39 -5.44 15.84 10.13
CA ALA A 39 -5.74 15.41 11.50
C ALA A 39 -7.17 14.89 11.63
N ILE A 40 -8.15 15.54 10.98
CA ILE A 40 -9.54 15.07 10.93
C ILE A 40 -9.63 13.72 10.20
N LEU A 41 -8.95 13.56 9.06
CA LEU A 41 -8.91 12.30 8.32
C LEU A 41 -8.27 11.17 9.14
N TYR A 42 -7.18 11.47 9.87
CA TYR A 42 -6.54 10.50 10.76
C TYR A 42 -7.40 10.14 11.98
N ALA A 43 -8.08 11.12 12.60
CA ALA A 43 -8.98 10.87 13.72
C ALA A 43 -10.18 9.99 13.29
N ARG A 44 -10.73 10.24 12.10
CA ARG A 44 -11.81 9.43 11.52
C ARG A 44 -11.33 8.03 11.13
N ARG A 45 -10.07 7.88 10.73
CA ARG A 45 -9.44 6.60 10.50
C ARG A 45 -9.48 5.73 11.75
N GLU A 46 -9.03 6.26 12.89
CA GLU A 46 -9.01 5.51 14.16
C GLU A 46 -10.43 5.04 14.55
N SER A 47 -11.45 5.89 14.37
CA SER A 47 -12.84 5.51 14.62
C SER A 47 -13.35 4.43 13.65
N ASN A 48 -12.96 4.50 12.36
CA ASN A 48 -13.37 3.50 11.36
C ASN A 48 -12.61 2.17 11.54
N PHE A 49 -11.38 2.20 12.07
CA PHE A 49 -10.64 0.99 12.40
C PHE A 49 -11.28 0.22 13.56
N SER A 50 -11.76 0.91 14.59
CA SER A 50 -12.49 0.25 15.69
C SER A 50 -13.81 -0.34 15.21
N VAL A 51 -14.50 0.29 14.25
CA VAL A 51 -15.72 -0.24 13.64
C VAL A 51 -15.43 -1.42 12.69
N ALA A 52 -14.28 -1.41 11.98
CA ALA A 52 -13.90 -2.52 11.09
C ALA A 52 -13.51 -3.79 11.85
N GLU A 53 -13.01 -3.69 13.09
CA GLU A 53 -12.83 -4.84 13.98
C GLU A 53 -14.15 -5.42 14.46
N GLU A 54 -15.19 -4.59 14.63
CA GLU A 54 -16.53 -5.04 15.05
C GLU A 54 -17.44 -5.42 13.87
N THR A 55 -17.23 -4.89 12.66
CA THR A 55 -18.13 -5.09 11.50
C THR A 55 -17.62 -6.07 10.44
N ASN A 56 -16.69 -6.96 10.75
CA ASN A 56 -16.42 -8.12 9.91
C ASN A 56 -17.61 -9.11 9.83
N VAL A 57 -18.82 -8.63 10.19
CA VAL A 57 -20.08 -9.31 10.05
C VAL A 57 -21.03 -8.45 9.23
N ALA A 58 -21.26 -8.91 8.00
CA ALA A 58 -22.36 -8.55 7.11
C ALA A 58 -22.23 -7.29 6.23
N SER A 59 -21.50 -7.41 5.13
CA SER A 59 -22.05 -6.95 3.87
C SER A 59 -22.34 -8.18 3.00
N THR A 60 -23.60 -8.48 2.79
CA THR A 60 -24.12 -9.55 1.94
C THR A 60 -23.99 -9.19 0.47
N GLY A 61 -22.77 -9.06 0.00
CA GLY A 61 -22.41 -9.29 -1.38
C GLY A 61 -21.60 -10.59 -1.37
N GLU A 62 -21.93 -11.55 -2.20
CA GLU A 62 -21.18 -12.79 -2.32
C GLU A 62 -19.71 -12.45 -2.60
N ILE A 63 -18.92 -12.41 -1.50
CA ILE A 63 -17.47 -12.44 -1.59
C ILE A 63 -17.18 -13.85 -2.06
N VAL A 64 -16.81 -14.03 -3.32
CA VAL A 64 -16.13 -15.23 -3.76
C VAL A 64 -14.82 -15.26 -2.98
N THR A 65 -14.86 -15.78 -1.77
CA THR A 65 -13.67 -16.13 -1.00
C THR A 65 -13.00 -17.23 -1.79
N THR A 66 -11.95 -16.90 -2.52
CA THR A 66 -11.00 -17.91 -2.96
C THR A 66 -10.53 -18.59 -1.67
N ALA A 67 -10.97 -19.83 -1.46
CA ALA A 67 -10.72 -20.59 -0.25
C ALA A 67 -9.23 -20.51 0.09
N GLY A 68 -8.91 -19.86 1.19
CA GLY A 68 -7.58 -19.85 1.76
C GLY A 68 -6.86 -18.51 1.95
N TYR A 69 -7.38 -17.36 1.50
CA TYR A 69 -6.73 -16.06 1.78
C TYR A 69 -7.37 -15.36 2.99
N ASN A 70 -6.53 -15.01 3.97
CA ASN A 70 -6.95 -14.31 5.19
C ASN A 70 -6.61 -12.82 5.10
N HIS A 71 -7.59 -12.02 4.71
CA HIS A 71 -7.49 -10.58 4.57
C HIS A 71 -7.09 -9.89 5.90
N SER A 72 -7.67 -10.32 7.02
CA SER A 72 -7.36 -9.75 8.33
C SER A 72 -5.91 -10.00 8.75
N ALA A 73 -5.34 -11.15 8.43
CA ALA A 73 -3.93 -11.45 8.70
C ALA A 73 -3.00 -10.56 7.85
N ALA A 74 -3.35 -10.32 6.58
CA ALA A 74 -2.60 -9.42 5.72
C ALA A 74 -2.63 -7.96 6.24
N VAL A 75 -3.81 -7.49 6.67
CA VAL A 75 -3.97 -6.15 7.28
C VAL A 75 -3.19 -6.05 8.58
N SER A 76 -3.29 -7.05 9.47
CA SER A 76 -2.56 -7.07 10.75
C SER A 76 -1.05 -7.01 10.53
N TYR A 77 -0.55 -7.75 9.54
CA TYR A 77 0.86 -7.67 9.15
C TYR A 77 1.24 -6.27 8.67
N ALA A 78 0.42 -5.69 7.79
CA ALA A 78 0.66 -4.34 7.29
C ALA A 78 0.63 -3.28 8.40
N GLN A 79 -0.22 -3.42 9.40
CA GLN A 79 -0.28 -2.53 10.56
C GLN A 79 0.97 -2.66 11.45
N GLN A 80 1.50 -3.86 11.58
CA GLN A 80 2.67 -4.14 12.43
C GLN A 80 3.97 -3.63 11.82
N TYR A 81 4.12 -3.76 10.49
CA TYR A 81 5.41 -3.59 9.82
C TYR A 81 5.47 -2.42 8.83
N CYS A 82 4.45 -1.56 8.76
CA CYS A 82 4.60 -0.30 8.03
C CYS A 82 5.59 0.62 8.75
N GLY A 83 6.50 1.25 8.03
CA GLY A 83 7.63 1.98 8.61
C GLY A 83 7.25 3.23 9.42
N SER A 84 6.02 3.74 9.29
CA SER A 84 5.58 4.97 9.97
C SER A 84 4.18 4.83 10.54
N ASP A 85 3.83 5.66 11.52
CA ASP A 85 2.46 5.83 11.99
C ASP A 85 1.69 6.85 11.16
N TYR A 86 2.41 7.62 10.32
CA TYR A 86 1.90 8.64 9.42
C TYR A 86 2.61 8.52 8.07
N PHE A 87 2.29 9.42 7.14
CA PHE A 87 3.05 9.55 5.90
C PHE A 87 4.43 10.16 6.18
N THR A 88 5.47 9.55 5.58
CA THR A 88 6.82 10.10 5.55
C THR A 88 7.36 10.10 4.13
N SER A 89 8.24 11.03 3.80
CA SER A 89 8.91 11.11 2.49
C SER A 89 10.02 10.06 2.31
N GLY A 90 10.18 9.12 3.24
CA GLY A 90 11.27 8.16 3.23
C GLY A 90 10.90 6.82 3.81
N MET A 91 11.91 6.03 4.12
CA MET A 91 11.83 4.69 4.66
C MET A 91 12.31 4.68 6.12
N ASN A 92 11.47 4.23 7.03
CA ASN A 92 11.87 3.95 8.41
C ASN A 92 12.12 2.45 8.60
N VAL A 93 13.22 2.00 8.06
CA VAL A 93 13.58 0.56 8.00
C VAL A 93 13.67 -0.11 9.37
N SER A 94 13.88 0.64 10.46
CA SER A 94 13.94 0.06 11.81
C SER A 94 12.63 -0.60 12.26
N ARG A 95 11.51 -0.27 11.61
CA ARG A 95 10.18 -0.83 11.87
C ARG A 95 9.80 -1.96 10.92
N TYR A 96 10.62 -2.26 9.92
CA TYR A 96 10.35 -3.32 8.95
C TYR A 96 10.50 -4.71 9.59
N ASN A 97 9.87 -5.71 8.98
CA ASN A 97 10.00 -7.07 9.48
C ASN A 97 11.42 -7.61 9.27
N PRO A 98 12.17 -7.91 10.34
CA PRO A 98 13.54 -8.40 10.23
C PRO A 98 13.64 -9.80 9.61
N SER A 99 12.53 -10.54 9.51
CA SER A 99 12.52 -11.85 8.86
C SER A 99 12.65 -11.78 7.35
N PHE A 100 12.51 -10.60 6.74
CA PHE A 100 12.68 -10.38 5.30
C PHE A 100 13.72 -9.30 5.03
N TYR A 101 14.38 -9.41 3.90
CA TYR A 101 15.25 -8.35 3.39
C TYR A 101 14.41 -7.18 2.89
N TYR A 102 14.93 -5.95 3.04
CA TYR A 102 14.33 -4.75 2.44
C TYR A 102 15.18 -4.24 1.26
N TYR A 103 14.56 -3.46 0.39
CA TYR A 103 15.17 -2.91 -0.82
C TYR A 103 15.16 -1.39 -0.73
N ALA A 104 16.34 -0.78 -0.56
CA ALA A 104 16.47 0.67 -0.41
C ALA A 104 15.89 1.39 -1.65
N GLY A 105 14.93 2.28 -1.44
CA GLY A 105 14.27 3.05 -2.51
C GLY A 105 13.29 2.26 -3.40
N ALA A 106 13.03 0.96 -3.15
CA ALA A 106 12.18 0.12 -4.00
C ALA A 106 11.43 -0.97 -3.21
N ASP A 107 10.94 -0.68 -2.01
CA ASP A 107 10.40 -1.69 -1.08
C ASP A 107 8.88 -1.87 -1.11
N CYS A 108 8.14 -1.06 -1.86
CA CYS A 108 6.68 -1.07 -1.87
C CYS A 108 6.11 -2.45 -2.24
N CYS A 109 6.63 -3.06 -3.30
CA CYS A 109 6.18 -4.36 -3.77
C CYS A 109 6.63 -5.50 -2.83
N ASN A 110 7.83 -5.41 -2.25
CA ASN A 110 8.33 -6.31 -1.23
C ASN A 110 7.40 -6.33 0.00
N PHE A 111 7.02 -5.16 0.49
CA PHE A 111 6.10 -5.02 1.62
C PHE A 111 4.74 -5.68 1.35
N VAL A 112 4.13 -5.36 0.21
CA VAL A 112 2.83 -5.94 -0.17
C VAL A 112 2.94 -7.46 -0.34
N SER A 113 4.03 -7.96 -0.94
CA SER A 113 4.28 -9.40 -1.06
C SER A 113 4.36 -10.10 0.29
N GLN A 114 5.01 -9.48 1.29
CA GLN A 114 5.03 -9.99 2.67
C GLN A 114 3.64 -10.01 3.29
N CYS A 115 2.82 -8.98 3.07
CA CYS A 115 1.43 -8.94 3.52
C CYS A 115 0.61 -10.10 2.92
N LEU A 116 0.78 -10.37 1.63
CA LEU A 116 0.08 -11.47 0.97
C LEU A 116 0.49 -12.84 1.51
N VAL A 117 1.77 -13.04 1.84
CA VAL A 117 2.24 -14.27 2.51
C VAL A 117 1.63 -14.39 3.89
N ALA A 118 1.58 -13.31 4.67
CA ALA A 118 0.91 -13.30 5.97
C ALA A 118 -0.58 -13.64 5.86
N GLY A 119 -1.22 -13.23 4.76
CA GLY A 119 -2.59 -13.61 4.39
C GLY A 119 -2.73 -15.04 3.87
N GLY A 120 -1.65 -15.83 3.78
CA GLY A 120 -1.70 -17.25 3.40
C GLY A 120 -1.39 -17.54 1.93
N LYS A 121 -0.94 -16.55 1.13
CA LYS A 121 -0.43 -16.84 -0.22
C LYS A 121 0.90 -17.56 -0.15
N SER A 122 1.04 -18.66 -0.88
CA SER A 122 2.28 -19.43 -0.94
C SER A 122 3.23 -18.86 -1.98
N MET A 123 4.49 -18.73 -1.62
CA MET A 123 5.56 -18.37 -2.56
C MET A 123 5.72 -19.42 -3.64
N SER A 124 5.95 -19.01 -4.87
CA SER A 124 6.24 -19.93 -6.00
C SER A 124 6.83 -19.16 -7.19
N ASP A 125 7.44 -19.89 -8.12
CA ASP A 125 7.97 -19.39 -9.38
C ASP A 125 8.90 -18.16 -9.18
N SER A 126 8.54 -17.04 -9.80
CA SER A 126 9.27 -15.76 -9.67
C SER A 126 8.82 -14.90 -8.49
N TRP A 127 7.79 -15.33 -7.73
CA TRP A 127 7.26 -14.63 -6.55
C TRP A 127 7.67 -15.36 -5.26
N TRP A 128 8.89 -15.11 -4.82
CA TRP A 128 9.49 -15.72 -3.64
C TRP A 128 10.47 -14.75 -2.97
N ALA A 129 10.75 -14.97 -1.69
CA ALA A 129 11.82 -14.30 -0.95
C ALA A 129 12.52 -15.27 0.00
N THR A 130 13.80 -15.00 0.23
CA THR A 130 14.57 -15.66 1.28
C THR A 130 14.28 -14.97 2.61
N THR A 131 13.97 -15.75 3.63
CA THR A 131 13.87 -15.24 5.00
C THR A 131 15.27 -15.08 5.63
N THR A 132 15.38 -14.09 6.53
CA THR A 132 16.59 -13.92 7.33
C THR A 132 16.44 -14.58 8.70
N GLY A 133 17.55 -14.85 9.39
CA GLY A 133 17.56 -15.18 10.81
C GLY A 133 17.88 -13.98 11.70
N SER A 134 17.82 -12.76 11.16
CA SER A 134 18.19 -11.54 11.86
C SER A 134 17.08 -11.05 12.80
N THR A 135 17.47 -10.32 13.83
CA THR A 135 16.57 -9.58 14.72
C THR A 135 16.44 -8.11 14.31
N VAL A 136 17.17 -7.68 13.29
CA VAL A 136 17.12 -6.35 12.71
C VAL A 136 16.91 -6.44 11.19
N PRO A 137 16.23 -5.50 10.56
CA PRO A 137 16.06 -5.50 9.12
C PRO A 137 17.41 -5.41 8.39
N LEU A 138 17.59 -6.23 7.36
CA LEU A 138 18.78 -6.29 6.52
C LEU A 138 18.44 -5.86 5.08
N ALA A 139 19.30 -5.05 4.48
CA ALA A 139 19.18 -4.68 3.08
C ALA A 139 19.63 -5.82 2.14
N ASP A 140 18.90 -6.00 1.05
CA ASP A 140 19.38 -6.75 -0.12
C ASP A 140 19.80 -5.74 -1.19
N THR A 141 21.10 -5.56 -1.34
CA THR A 141 21.69 -4.55 -2.24
C THR A 141 21.97 -5.07 -3.64
N ASP A 142 21.99 -6.38 -3.82
CA ASP A 142 22.25 -7.05 -5.10
C ASP A 142 21.01 -7.75 -5.68
N TYR A 143 19.86 -7.58 -5.03
CA TYR A 143 18.59 -8.16 -5.45
C TYR A 143 18.58 -9.70 -5.57
N SER A 144 19.46 -10.37 -4.83
CA SER A 144 19.60 -11.83 -4.89
C SER A 144 18.68 -12.60 -3.94
N LYS A 145 18.01 -11.90 -2.99
CA LYS A 145 17.22 -12.53 -1.92
C LYS A 145 15.74 -12.67 -2.24
N SER A 146 15.32 -12.30 -3.45
CA SER A 146 13.93 -12.53 -3.89
C SER A 146 13.81 -12.63 -5.42
N GLY A 147 12.73 -13.26 -5.86
CA GLY A 147 12.31 -13.24 -7.26
C GLY A 147 11.87 -11.84 -7.71
N ILE A 148 11.92 -11.58 -9.01
CA ILE A 148 11.57 -10.27 -9.55
C ILE A 148 10.11 -9.88 -9.28
N SER A 149 9.19 -10.85 -9.34
CA SER A 149 7.76 -10.61 -9.09
C SER A 149 7.44 -10.34 -7.61
N TRP A 150 8.39 -10.59 -6.71
CA TRP A 150 8.27 -10.24 -5.30
C TRP A 150 8.51 -8.76 -5.02
N ARG A 151 9.44 -8.11 -5.74
CA ARG A 151 9.97 -6.78 -5.43
C ARG A 151 9.77 -5.72 -6.51
N TYR A 152 9.36 -6.09 -7.73
CA TYR A 152 9.19 -5.18 -8.85
C TYR A 152 7.74 -5.13 -9.32
N VAL A 153 7.11 -3.96 -9.21
CA VAL A 153 5.66 -3.77 -9.39
C VAL A 153 5.13 -4.27 -10.73
N PRO A 154 5.73 -3.98 -11.90
CA PRO A 154 5.22 -4.52 -13.17
C PRO A 154 5.29 -6.05 -13.25
N SER A 155 6.31 -6.67 -12.67
CA SER A 155 6.43 -8.14 -12.64
C SER A 155 5.46 -8.77 -11.65
N PHE A 156 5.21 -8.14 -10.51
CA PHE A 156 4.18 -8.53 -9.54
C PHE A 156 2.79 -8.49 -10.19
N ASP A 157 2.46 -7.39 -10.88
CA ASP A 157 1.20 -7.23 -11.60
C ASP A 157 1.01 -8.36 -12.64
N SER A 158 2.00 -8.57 -13.50
CA SER A 158 1.97 -9.64 -14.51
C SER A 158 1.87 -11.04 -13.90
N TYR A 159 2.57 -11.28 -12.78
CA TYR A 159 2.55 -12.55 -12.07
C TYR A 159 1.13 -12.90 -11.59
N TRP A 160 0.48 -11.98 -10.87
CA TRP A 160 -0.86 -12.25 -10.34
C TRP A 160 -1.92 -12.37 -11.44
N GLN A 161 -1.80 -11.61 -12.53
CA GLN A 161 -2.65 -11.81 -13.70
C GLN A 161 -2.44 -13.20 -14.33
N SER A 162 -1.19 -13.69 -14.41
CA SER A 162 -0.89 -15.03 -14.91
C SER A 162 -1.45 -16.15 -14.02
N LYS A 163 -1.69 -15.86 -12.74
CA LYS A 163 -2.34 -16.79 -11.79
C LYS A 163 -3.88 -16.72 -11.83
N GLY A 164 -4.44 -15.94 -12.76
CA GLY A 164 -5.89 -15.85 -13.00
C GLY A 164 -6.59 -14.75 -12.17
N TYR A 165 -5.85 -13.92 -11.42
CA TYR A 165 -6.46 -12.81 -10.70
C TYR A 165 -6.73 -11.65 -11.63
N ALA A 166 -7.99 -11.23 -11.70
CA ALA A 166 -8.39 -10.09 -12.53
C ALA A 166 -7.95 -8.78 -11.88
N LYS A 167 -7.32 -7.92 -12.67
CA LYS A 167 -7.03 -6.54 -12.27
C LYS A 167 -8.26 -5.67 -12.49
N ILE A 168 -8.81 -5.13 -11.42
CA ILE A 168 -10.08 -4.39 -11.41
C ILE A 168 -9.80 -2.92 -11.15
N ARG A 169 -10.34 -2.02 -11.98
CA ARG A 169 -10.32 -0.60 -11.69
C ARG A 169 -11.28 -0.29 -10.53
N ILE A 170 -10.78 0.42 -9.52
CA ILE A 170 -11.59 0.86 -8.39
C ILE A 170 -12.29 2.16 -8.76
N THR A 171 -13.61 2.15 -8.74
CA THR A 171 -14.46 3.33 -8.96
C THR A 171 -15.35 3.63 -7.75
N SER A 172 -15.42 2.69 -6.80
CA SER A 172 -16.13 2.84 -5.54
C SER A 172 -15.41 2.08 -4.43
N THR A 173 -15.60 2.48 -3.20
CA THR A 173 -15.02 1.83 -2.02
C THR A 173 -15.48 0.39 -1.82
N SER A 174 -16.65 -0.01 -2.35
CA SER A 174 -17.09 -1.40 -2.34
C SER A 174 -16.18 -2.34 -3.14
N GLN A 175 -15.35 -1.79 -4.04
CA GLN A 175 -14.35 -2.54 -4.80
C GLN A 175 -12.97 -2.54 -4.13
N ALA A 176 -12.81 -1.85 -3.00
CA ALA A 176 -11.56 -1.68 -2.27
C ALA A 176 -11.54 -2.56 -1.02
N GLY A 177 -11.46 -3.88 -1.20
CA GLY A 177 -11.41 -4.82 -0.07
C GLY A 177 -10.11 -4.69 0.72
N ALA A 178 -10.21 -4.52 2.04
CA ALA A 178 -9.04 -4.52 2.92
C ALA A 178 -8.26 -5.84 2.79
N GLY A 179 -6.93 -5.76 2.85
CA GLY A 179 -6.05 -6.90 2.62
C GLY A 179 -5.68 -7.13 1.15
N ASN A 180 -6.29 -6.43 0.21
CA ASN A 180 -5.92 -6.51 -1.21
C ASN A 180 -4.88 -5.45 -1.58
N PRO A 181 -4.00 -5.72 -2.57
CA PRO A 181 -3.08 -4.72 -3.09
C PRO A 181 -3.83 -3.67 -3.90
N ILE A 182 -3.34 -2.45 -3.88
CA ILE A 182 -3.82 -1.35 -4.71
C ILE A 182 -2.66 -0.72 -5.47
N PHE A 183 -2.88 -0.41 -6.73
CA PHE A 183 -1.85 0.10 -7.64
C PHE A 183 -2.18 1.50 -8.11
N TRP A 184 -1.17 2.35 -8.19
CA TRP A 184 -1.24 3.56 -8.98
C TRP A 184 -0.80 3.31 -10.41
N LEU A 185 -1.47 3.96 -11.34
CA LEU A 185 -0.96 4.11 -12.69
C LEU A 185 -0.07 5.36 -12.79
N LYS A 186 0.93 5.28 -13.65
CA LYS A 186 1.64 6.46 -14.14
C LYS A 186 0.71 7.32 -14.98
N SER A 187 1.14 8.55 -15.26
CA SER A 187 0.45 9.48 -16.15
C SER A 187 0.21 8.94 -17.57
N ASP A 188 0.96 7.90 -18.00
CA ASP A 188 0.71 7.18 -19.26
C ASP A 188 -0.59 6.35 -19.26
N GLY A 189 -1.23 6.20 -18.09
CA GLY A 189 -2.47 5.46 -17.91
C GLY A 189 -2.36 3.94 -17.99
N TYR A 190 -1.15 3.39 -18.18
CA TYR A 190 -0.93 1.96 -18.41
C TYR A 190 0.08 1.34 -17.44
N SER A 191 1.14 2.06 -17.11
CA SER A 191 2.23 1.52 -16.29
C SER A 191 1.92 1.64 -14.81
N THR A 192 2.01 0.53 -14.06
CA THR A 192 1.99 0.55 -12.61
C THR A 192 3.36 0.96 -12.07
N ASN A 193 3.35 1.90 -11.13
CA ASN A 193 4.58 2.44 -10.55
C ASN A 193 4.73 2.13 -9.07
N HIS A 194 3.63 2.06 -8.35
CA HIS A 194 3.60 1.85 -6.91
C HIS A 194 2.49 0.89 -6.53
N VAL A 195 2.72 0.11 -5.50
CA VAL A 195 1.73 -0.80 -4.93
C VAL A 195 1.69 -0.63 -3.42
N MET A 196 0.49 -0.62 -2.87
CA MET A 196 0.21 -0.47 -1.45
C MET A 196 -0.77 -1.56 -1.01
N LEU A 197 -0.98 -1.74 0.28
CA LEU A 197 -2.02 -2.60 0.80
C LEU A 197 -3.20 -1.77 1.28
N ILE A 198 -4.41 -2.11 0.83
CA ILE A 198 -5.65 -1.55 1.36
C ILE A 198 -5.82 -2.07 2.79
N VAL A 199 -6.03 -1.15 3.74
CA VAL A 199 -6.24 -1.50 5.16
C VAL A 199 -7.61 -1.08 5.67
N GLY A 200 -8.38 -0.37 4.85
CA GLY A 200 -9.75 0.03 5.14
C GLY A 200 -10.33 0.94 4.07
N ALA A 201 -11.60 1.30 4.19
CA ALA A 201 -12.28 2.24 3.31
C ALA A 201 -13.42 2.97 4.04
N SER A 202 -13.73 4.20 3.59
CA SER A 202 -14.87 5.00 4.04
C SER A 202 -15.83 5.23 2.87
N ASN A 203 -17.00 4.59 2.92
CA ASN A 203 -18.03 4.76 1.88
C ASN A 203 -18.59 6.19 1.85
N ALA A 204 -18.76 6.78 3.03
CA ALA A 204 -19.32 8.13 3.16
C ALA A 204 -18.46 9.20 2.50
N GLU A 205 -17.14 8.99 2.49
CA GLU A 205 -16.16 9.95 1.98
C GLU A 205 -15.54 9.53 0.64
N ASN A 206 -15.86 8.33 0.16
CA ASN A 206 -15.27 7.70 -1.02
C ASN A 206 -13.73 7.61 -0.94
N ILE A 207 -13.23 7.21 0.23
CA ILE A 207 -11.82 7.14 0.58
C ILE A 207 -11.38 5.70 0.81
N VAL A 208 -10.18 5.35 0.35
CA VAL A 208 -9.46 4.10 0.69
C VAL A 208 -8.29 4.45 1.60
N PHE A 209 -8.09 3.66 2.65
CA PHE A 209 -6.94 3.77 3.53
C PHE A 209 -5.90 2.72 3.19
N VAL A 210 -4.63 3.12 3.11
CA VAL A 210 -3.55 2.23 2.69
C VAL A 210 -2.36 2.28 3.62
N ASN A 211 -1.60 1.16 3.64
CA ASN A 211 -0.26 1.10 4.19
C ASN A 211 0.74 0.83 3.06
N ALA A 212 1.92 1.45 3.15
CA ALA A 212 2.97 1.29 2.15
C ALA A 212 4.37 1.44 2.74
N HIS A 213 5.37 0.88 2.02
CA HIS A 213 6.78 1.21 2.15
C HIS A 213 7.21 2.10 0.98
N ASN A 214 8.37 2.72 1.07
CA ASN A 214 8.84 3.76 0.14
C ASN A 214 7.90 4.98 0.11
N SER A 215 8.07 5.94 0.92
CA SER A 215 7.08 6.87 1.41
C SER A 215 6.18 6.14 2.39
N ASP A 216 6.82 5.72 3.49
CA ASP A 216 6.17 4.90 4.50
C ASP A 216 4.91 5.58 5.04
N CYS A 217 3.80 4.87 4.99
CA CYS A 217 2.55 5.39 5.50
C CYS A 217 1.71 4.31 6.16
N LYS A 218 0.92 4.72 7.15
CA LYS A 218 -0.04 3.89 7.86
C LYS A 218 -1.42 4.51 7.79
N GLY A 219 -2.36 3.79 7.16
CA GLY A 219 -3.73 4.24 7.00
C GLY A 219 -3.84 5.57 6.24
N TYR A 220 -2.97 5.81 5.27
CA TYR A 220 -3.01 7.04 4.49
C TYR A 220 -4.27 7.06 3.61
N PRO A 221 -5.05 8.16 3.64
CA PRO A 221 -6.32 8.24 2.91
C PRO A 221 -6.09 8.65 1.45
N TYR A 222 -6.72 7.90 0.54
CA TYR A 222 -6.82 8.27 -0.87
C TYR A 222 -8.28 8.39 -1.29
N ARG A 223 -8.67 9.56 -1.78
CA ARG A 223 -9.99 9.78 -2.34
C ARG A 223 -10.04 9.21 -3.76
N LEU A 224 -11.00 8.34 -4.04
CA LEU A 224 -11.08 7.63 -5.32
C LEU A 224 -11.39 8.53 -6.52
N SER A 225 -11.98 9.72 -6.31
CA SER A 225 -12.21 10.71 -7.37
C SER A 225 -10.92 11.29 -7.94
N ASP A 226 -9.85 11.30 -7.14
CA ASP A 226 -8.61 12.03 -7.44
C ASP A 226 -7.57 11.14 -8.11
N TRP A 227 -7.86 9.81 -8.22
CA TRP A 227 -6.89 8.81 -8.64
C TRP A 227 -7.47 7.76 -9.57
N VAL A 228 -6.65 7.28 -10.49
CA VAL A 228 -6.92 6.04 -11.23
C VAL A 228 -6.17 4.90 -10.55
N MET A 229 -6.92 4.06 -9.86
CA MET A 229 -6.39 2.95 -9.07
C MET A 229 -6.94 1.61 -9.53
N TYR A 230 -6.13 0.57 -9.37
CA TYR A 230 -6.51 -0.81 -9.65
C TYR A 230 -6.19 -1.70 -8.46
N THR A 231 -6.95 -2.78 -8.32
CA THR A 231 -6.73 -3.81 -7.28
C THR A 231 -6.81 -5.21 -7.90
N PHE A 232 -6.23 -6.17 -7.19
CA PHE A 232 -6.58 -7.59 -7.32
C PHE A 232 -7.49 -7.99 -6.17
N TRP A 233 -8.41 -8.89 -6.44
CA TRP A 233 -9.19 -9.57 -5.41
C TRP A 233 -8.59 -10.95 -5.14
N PHE A 234 -8.16 -11.19 -3.90
CA PHE A 234 -7.58 -12.45 -3.44
C PHE A 234 -8.56 -13.31 -2.65
#